data_4fc76b12055771182af65ef2b484b0cc
#
_entry.id   4fc76b12055771182af65ef2b484b0cc
#
_cell.length_a   1.000
_cell.length_b   1.000
_cell.length_c   1.000
_cell.angle_alpha   90.00
_cell.angle_beta   90.00
_cell.angle_gamma   90.00
#
_symmetry.space_group_name_H-M   'P 1'
#
loop_
_entity.id
_entity.type
_entity.pdbx_description
1 polymer ?
#
loop_
_entity_poly.entity_id
_entity_poly.type
_entity_poly.pdbx_seq_one_letter_code
_entity_poly.pdbx_strand_id
1 'polypeptide(L)'
;MITELAILYIKDGQQQNFESDFKKAGQYISSIKGYAGHSLQKCMEQDNKYILLVNWENLEDHTIGFRQSAVYQQWKELLHHYYDPFPVVEHYETVLLNE
;
A
#
# COMPACT_ATOMS: atom_id res chain seq x y z
N MET A 1 -11.54 -12.66 -2.61
CA MET A 1 -10.32 -11.85 -2.52
C MET A 1 -10.67 -10.44 -2.10
N ILE A 2 -9.87 -9.86 -1.26
CA ILE A 2 -10.09 -8.51 -0.73
C ILE A 2 -9.06 -7.57 -1.34
N THR A 3 -9.48 -6.36 -1.71
CA THR A 3 -8.58 -5.32 -2.19
C THR A 3 -8.45 -4.23 -1.12
N GLU A 4 -7.23 -4.02 -0.67
CA GLU A 4 -6.88 -2.89 0.17
C GLU A 4 -6.61 -1.69 -0.71
N LEU A 5 -7.16 -0.52 -0.36
CA LEU A 5 -6.92 0.73 -1.08
C LEU A 5 -6.48 1.81 -0.11
N ALA A 6 -5.40 2.50 -0.43
CA ALA A 6 -4.94 3.67 0.31
C ALA A 6 -4.60 4.78 -0.67
N ILE A 7 -5.11 5.98 -0.41
CA ILE A 7 -4.72 7.18 -1.15
C ILE A 7 -3.59 7.84 -0.38
N LEU A 8 -2.43 7.97 -1.05
CA LEU A 8 -1.21 8.46 -0.44
C LEU A 8 -0.90 9.85 -0.99
N TYR A 9 -0.78 10.84 -0.10
CA TYR A 9 -0.29 12.15 -0.45
C TYR A 9 1.14 12.27 0.06
N ILE A 10 2.07 12.45 -0.87
CA ILE A 10 3.50 12.48 -0.57
C ILE A 10 3.96 13.91 -0.37
N LYS A 11 4.81 14.14 0.62
CA LYS A 11 5.38 15.46 0.89
C LYS A 11 6.06 16.02 -0.36
N ASP A 12 5.89 17.32 -0.59
CA ASP A 12 6.41 17.98 -1.78
C ASP A 12 7.92 17.75 -1.94
N GLY A 13 8.30 17.42 -3.17
CA GLY A 13 9.69 17.18 -3.52
C GLY A 13 10.22 15.82 -3.13
N GLN A 14 9.41 14.98 -2.46
CA GLN A 14 9.84 13.65 -2.01
C GLN A 14 9.38 12.50 -2.91
N GLN A 15 8.74 12.80 -4.04
CA GLN A 15 8.13 11.80 -4.88
C GLN A 15 9.13 10.75 -5.37
N GLN A 16 10.28 11.17 -5.86
CA GLN A 16 11.27 10.22 -6.37
C GLN A 16 11.85 9.34 -5.28
N ASN A 17 12.14 9.91 -4.13
CA ASN A 17 12.63 9.14 -2.98
C ASN A 17 11.59 8.15 -2.51
N PHE A 18 10.32 8.56 -2.47
CA PHE A 18 9.22 7.69 -2.11
C PHE A 18 9.11 6.51 -3.07
N GLU A 19 9.13 6.77 -4.38
CA GLU A 19 9.00 5.70 -5.38
C GLU A 19 10.15 4.70 -5.26
N SER A 20 11.38 5.19 -5.04
CA SER A 20 12.53 4.33 -4.85
C SER A 20 12.42 3.47 -3.60
N ASP A 21 12.00 4.06 -2.49
CA ASP A 21 11.83 3.34 -1.24
C ASP A 21 10.65 2.39 -1.28
N PHE A 22 9.57 2.76 -1.98
CA PHE A 22 8.42 1.88 -2.15
C PHE A 22 8.80 0.60 -2.90
N LYS A 23 9.65 0.73 -3.90
CA LYS A 23 10.15 -0.44 -4.63
C LYS A 23 10.88 -1.41 -3.70
N LYS A 24 11.69 -0.88 -2.79
CA LYS A 24 12.37 -1.71 -1.77
C LYS A 24 11.37 -2.32 -0.79
N ALA A 25 10.36 -1.55 -0.40
CA ALA A 25 9.39 -1.98 0.60
C ALA A 25 8.53 -3.15 0.13
N GLY A 26 8.40 -3.34 -1.17
CA GLY A 26 7.62 -4.44 -1.73
C GLY A 26 8.04 -5.82 -1.21
N GLN A 27 9.31 -6.00 -0.89
CA GLN A 27 9.80 -7.27 -0.33
C GLN A 27 9.18 -7.61 1.02
N TYR A 28 8.78 -6.60 1.80
CA TYR A 28 8.21 -6.83 3.12
C TYR A 28 6.75 -7.29 3.01
N ILE A 29 5.92 -6.55 2.29
CA ILE A 29 4.51 -6.89 2.18
C ILE A 29 4.31 -8.21 1.41
N SER A 30 5.14 -8.47 0.40
CA SER A 30 5.00 -9.68 -0.41
C SER A 30 5.37 -10.95 0.32
N SER A 31 6.02 -10.86 1.47
CA SER A 31 6.39 -12.02 2.28
C SER A 31 5.25 -12.54 3.16
N ILE A 32 4.13 -11.83 3.22
CA ILE A 32 3.03 -12.14 4.15
C ILE A 32 2.09 -13.18 3.54
N LYS A 33 1.69 -14.14 4.36
CA LYS A 33 0.70 -15.14 3.96
C LYS A 33 -0.59 -14.46 3.53
N GLY A 34 -1.13 -14.87 2.40
CA GLY A 34 -2.36 -14.31 1.85
C GLY A 34 -2.15 -13.11 0.94
N TYR A 35 -0.93 -12.62 0.83
CA TYR A 35 -0.61 -11.57 -0.14
C TYR A 35 -0.78 -12.12 -1.57
N ALA A 36 -1.48 -11.36 -2.41
CA ALA A 36 -1.82 -11.77 -3.77
C ALA A 36 -1.47 -10.72 -4.83
N GLY A 37 -0.60 -9.78 -4.49
CA GLY A 37 -0.12 -8.77 -5.43
C GLY A 37 -0.46 -7.35 -4.99
N HIS A 38 0.28 -6.39 -5.53
CA HIS A 38 0.00 -4.98 -5.27
C HIS A 38 0.42 -4.13 -6.47
N SER A 39 -0.13 -2.92 -6.53
CA SER A 39 0.32 -1.90 -7.46
C SER A 39 0.33 -0.55 -6.78
N LEU A 40 1.28 0.28 -7.18
CA LEU A 40 1.33 1.68 -6.80
C LEU A 40 1.10 2.48 -8.07
N GLN A 41 0.07 3.33 -8.08
CA GLN A 41 -0.28 4.12 -9.25
C GLN A 41 -0.19 5.59 -8.90
N LYS A 42 0.40 6.37 -9.80
CA LYS A 42 0.54 7.81 -9.63
C LYS A 42 -0.61 8.52 -10.31
N CYS A 43 -1.22 9.47 -9.61
CA CYS A 43 -2.25 10.32 -10.19
C CYS A 43 -1.66 11.18 -11.31
N MET A 44 -2.33 11.25 -12.44
CA MET A 44 -1.88 12.05 -13.58
C MET A 44 -2.17 13.54 -13.39
N GLU A 45 -3.21 13.87 -12.62
CA GLU A 45 -3.64 15.25 -12.40
C GLU A 45 -2.99 15.90 -11.19
N GLN A 46 -2.45 15.11 -10.25
CA GLN A 46 -1.81 15.62 -9.03
C GLN A 46 -0.48 14.93 -8.83
N ASP A 47 0.59 15.69 -8.85
CA ASP A 47 1.95 15.17 -8.84
C ASP A 47 2.35 14.44 -7.55
N ASN A 48 1.69 14.75 -6.45
CA ASN A 48 2.02 14.18 -5.14
C ASN A 48 1.03 13.11 -4.67
N LYS A 49 0.08 12.71 -5.51
CA LYS A 49 -0.98 11.76 -5.13
C LYS A 49 -0.75 10.40 -5.77
N TYR A 50 -0.83 9.37 -4.97
CA TYR A 50 -0.69 7.98 -5.41
C TYR A 50 -1.84 7.14 -4.87
N ILE A 51 -2.11 6.01 -5.52
CA ILE A 51 -3.03 5.00 -5.01
C ILE A 51 -2.24 3.71 -4.82
N LEU A 52 -2.31 3.16 -3.61
CA LEU A 52 -1.80 1.82 -3.32
C LEU A 52 -2.98 0.86 -3.34
N LEU A 53 -2.86 -0.18 -4.15
CA LEU A 53 -3.82 -1.27 -4.21
C LEU A 53 -3.10 -2.57 -3.85
N VAL A 54 -3.63 -3.29 -2.88
CA VAL A 54 -3.06 -4.58 -2.47
C VAL A 54 -4.18 -5.62 -2.46
N ASN A 55 -3.92 -6.76 -3.08
CA ASN A 55 -4.86 -7.87 -3.06
C ASN A 55 -4.46 -8.86 -1.96
N TRP A 56 -5.44 -9.28 -1.18
CA TRP A 56 -5.29 -10.22 -0.07
C TRP A 56 -6.29 -11.36 -0.23
N GLU A 57 -5.91 -12.57 0.15
CA GLU A 57 -6.85 -13.69 0.15
C GLU A 57 -7.97 -13.46 1.15
N ASN A 58 -7.62 -12.98 2.36
CA ASN A 58 -8.57 -12.69 3.43
C ASN A 58 -8.26 -11.35 4.06
N LEU A 59 -9.27 -10.70 4.63
CA LEU A 59 -9.12 -9.42 5.31
C LEU A 59 -8.09 -9.51 6.46
N GLU A 60 -8.12 -10.59 7.22
CA GLU A 60 -7.25 -10.78 8.38
C GLU A 60 -5.78 -10.92 8.00
N ASP A 61 -5.49 -11.34 6.78
CA ASP A 61 -4.11 -11.42 6.29
C ASP A 61 -3.46 -10.03 6.30
N HIS A 62 -4.23 -8.98 6.02
CA HIS A 62 -3.76 -7.61 6.12
C HIS A 62 -3.87 -7.07 7.55
N THR A 63 -5.06 -7.08 8.12
CA THR A 63 -5.34 -6.36 9.38
C THR A 63 -4.65 -6.99 10.58
N ILE A 64 -4.39 -8.27 10.53
CA ILE A 64 -3.71 -9.01 11.61
C ILE A 64 -2.34 -9.50 11.12
N GLY A 65 -2.33 -10.30 10.05
CA GLY A 65 -1.11 -10.92 9.57
C GLY A 65 -0.01 -9.92 9.27
N PHE A 66 -0.27 -8.94 8.42
CA PHE A 66 0.72 -7.96 8.05
C PHE A 66 0.97 -6.95 9.18
N ARG A 67 -0.09 -6.32 9.69
CA ARG A 67 0.05 -5.25 10.69
C ARG A 67 0.71 -5.69 11.98
N GLN A 68 0.62 -6.97 12.34
CA GLN A 68 1.26 -7.50 13.54
C GLN A 68 2.57 -8.21 13.26
N SER A 69 3.04 -8.22 12.02
CA SER A 69 4.29 -8.86 11.64
C SER A 69 5.51 -7.99 11.96
N ALA A 70 6.66 -8.64 12.12
CA ALA A 70 7.92 -7.92 12.32
C ALA A 70 8.29 -7.08 11.08
N VAL A 71 7.99 -7.58 9.88
CA VAL A 71 8.31 -6.87 8.64
C VAL A 71 7.47 -5.61 8.46
N TYR A 72 6.30 -5.52 9.11
CA TYR A 72 5.49 -4.30 9.05
C TYR A 72 6.24 -3.10 9.64
N GLN A 73 7.05 -3.30 10.68
CA GLN A 73 7.83 -2.21 11.26
C GLN A 73 8.85 -1.66 10.24
N GLN A 74 9.45 -2.54 9.46
CA GLN A 74 10.39 -2.14 8.40
C GLN A 74 9.67 -1.39 7.28
N TRP A 75 8.49 -1.88 6.87
CA TRP A 75 7.61 -1.21 5.92
C TRP A 75 7.26 0.20 6.40
N LYS A 76 6.83 0.30 7.65
CA LYS A 76 6.43 1.56 8.27
C LYS A 76 7.58 2.55 8.34
N GLU A 77 8.75 2.11 8.82
CA GLU A 77 9.92 2.98 8.94
C GLU A 77 10.36 3.52 7.58
N LEU A 78 10.26 2.71 6.55
CA LEU A 78 10.70 3.10 5.22
C LEU A 78 9.73 4.07 4.55
N LEU A 79 8.43 3.97 4.82
CA LEU A 79 7.40 4.65 4.02
C LEU A 79 6.58 5.72 4.75
N HIS A 80 6.28 5.53 6.04
CA HIS A 80 5.26 6.38 6.67
C HIS A 80 5.67 7.85 6.80
N HIS A 81 6.96 8.16 6.84
CA HIS A 81 7.44 9.53 6.96
C HIS A 81 7.19 10.38 5.70
N TYR A 82 6.84 9.73 4.57
CA TYR A 82 6.54 10.44 3.32
C TYR A 82 5.13 11.00 3.29
N TYR A 83 4.22 10.49 4.13
CA TYR A 83 2.78 10.77 4.00
C TYR A 83 2.39 12.07 4.69
N ASP A 84 1.55 12.88 4.01
CA ASP A 84 0.98 14.09 4.57
C ASP A 84 -0.29 14.46 3.78
N PRO A 85 -1.48 14.24 4.35
CA PRO A 85 -1.78 13.65 5.66
C PRO A 85 -1.56 12.14 5.68
N PHE A 86 -1.59 11.53 6.87
CA PHE A 86 -1.51 10.08 6.98
C PHE A 86 -2.76 9.45 6.33
N PRO A 87 -2.61 8.42 5.51
CA PRO A 87 -3.72 7.88 4.74
C PRO A 87 -4.72 7.10 5.57
N VAL A 88 -5.97 7.12 5.11
CA VAL A 88 -7.00 6.19 5.55
C VAL A 88 -6.95 4.99 4.62
N VAL A 89 -6.95 3.80 5.20
CA VAL A 89 -6.95 2.54 4.44
C VAL A 89 -8.35 1.96 4.45
N GLU A 90 -8.85 1.59 3.28
CA GLU A 90 -10.15 0.97 3.12
C GLU A 90 -10.00 -0.37 2.42
N HIS A 91 -10.98 -1.25 2.65
CA HIS A 91 -10.98 -2.59 2.06
C HIS A 91 -12.24 -2.75 1.22
N TYR A 92 -12.07 -3.39 0.06
CA TYR A 92 -13.13 -3.57 -0.92
C TYR A 92 -13.20 -5.03 -1.32
N GLU A 93 -14.42 -5.52 -1.57
CA GLU A 93 -14.61 -6.84 -2.17
C GLU A 93 -15.26 -6.67 -3.53
N THR A 94 -14.95 -7.58 -4.45
CA THR A 94 -15.52 -7.50 -5.80
C THR A 94 -16.99 -7.87 -5.77
N VAL A 95 -17.84 -6.95 -6.24
CA VAL A 95 -19.28 -7.20 -6.41
C VAL A 95 -19.54 -7.70 -7.83
N LEU A 96 -18.84 -7.11 -8.80
CA LEU A 96 -19.01 -7.45 -10.21
C LEU A 96 -17.66 -7.34 -10.91
N LEU A 97 -17.29 -8.39 -11.62
CA LEU A 97 -16.13 -8.40 -12.50
C LEU A 97 -16.62 -8.69 -13.92
N ASN A 98 -16.38 -7.74 -14.82
CA ASN A 98 -16.75 -7.86 -16.23
C ASN A 98 -15.50 -7.67 -17.08
N GLU A 99 -15.13 -8.73 -17.81
CA GLU A 99 -13.93 -8.73 -18.66
C GLU A 99 -14.24 -8.36 -20.10
#